data_cf0b1f4e3edff70ec8d7e9d6b2992ceb
#
_entry.id   cf0b1f4e3edff70ec8d7e9d6b2992ceb
#
_cell.length_a   1.000
_cell.length_b   1.000
_cell.length_c   1.000
_cell.angle_alpha   90.00
_cell.angle_beta   90.00
_cell.angle_gamma   90.00
#
_symmetry.space_group_name_H-M   'P 1'
#
loop_
_entity.id
_entity.type
_entity.pdbx_description
1 polymer ?
#
loop_
_entity_poly.entity_id
_entity_poly.type
_entity_poly.pdbx_seq_one_letter_code
_entity_poly.pdbx_strand_id
1 'polypeptide(L)'
;MTPPEPLLAPLVARLSGRAPLSAQDQAALLALPCQERSVEPGAYVVKEGDLTPGWQVQLAGVAHRHRISADGARHIVGMHGAGDFLNLPLSPPAPSEDFIQALTPVRVALVPADAILALSHGRLSIFK
;
A
#
# COMPACT_ATOMS: atom_id res chain seq x y z
N MET A 1 -15.93 16.05 -20.02
CA MET A 1 -15.62 14.76 -19.35
C MET A 1 -14.40 14.96 -18.46
N THR A 2 -14.54 14.67 -17.20
CA THR A 2 -13.43 14.77 -16.26
C THR A 2 -12.53 13.54 -16.41
N PRO A 3 -11.20 13.71 -16.55
CA PRO A 3 -10.30 12.55 -16.59
C PRO A 3 -10.42 11.74 -15.30
N PRO A 4 -10.24 10.41 -15.33
CA PRO A 4 -10.23 9.63 -14.11
C PRO A 4 -9.08 10.06 -13.22
N GLU A 5 -9.27 9.99 -11.91
CA GLU A 5 -8.20 10.27 -10.96
C GLU A 5 -7.06 9.25 -11.13
N PRO A 6 -5.81 9.67 -10.94
CA PRO A 6 -4.69 8.74 -10.88
C PRO A 6 -4.90 7.70 -9.77
N LEU A 7 -4.46 6.46 -10.01
CA LEU A 7 -4.65 5.39 -9.04
C LEU A 7 -4.08 5.71 -7.66
N LEU A 8 -2.96 6.42 -7.61
CA LEU A 8 -2.31 6.73 -6.33
C LEU A 8 -2.78 8.03 -5.68
N ALA A 9 -3.87 8.65 -6.18
CA ALA A 9 -4.42 9.84 -5.54
C ALA A 9 -4.74 9.65 -4.05
N PRO A 10 -5.31 8.51 -3.60
CA PRO A 10 -5.53 8.31 -2.17
C PRO A 10 -4.25 8.28 -1.35
N LEU A 11 -3.15 7.75 -1.90
CA LEU A 11 -1.86 7.76 -1.23
C LEU A 11 -1.33 9.17 -1.05
N VAL A 12 -1.39 9.99 -2.10
CA VAL A 12 -0.92 11.37 -2.05
C VAL A 12 -1.74 12.17 -1.04
N ALA A 13 -3.05 11.98 -1.02
CA ALA A 13 -3.92 12.65 -0.05
C ALA A 13 -3.53 12.28 1.39
N ARG A 14 -3.24 11.01 1.64
CA ARG A 14 -2.86 10.53 2.97
C ARG A 14 -1.52 11.10 3.42
N LEU A 15 -0.52 11.08 2.53
CA LEU A 15 0.81 11.59 2.83
C LEU A 15 0.80 13.11 3.02
N SER A 16 0.04 13.82 2.21
CA SER A 16 -0.08 15.28 2.33
C SER A 16 -0.71 15.70 3.66
N GLY A 17 -1.58 14.87 4.23
CA GLY A 17 -2.18 15.11 5.53
C GLY A 17 -1.20 14.93 6.71
N ARG A 18 -0.09 14.22 6.50
CA ARG A 18 0.91 13.96 7.55
C ARG A 18 2.07 14.94 7.49
N ALA A 19 2.51 15.29 6.30
CA ALA A 19 3.62 16.20 6.08
C ALA A 19 3.44 16.88 4.74
N PRO A 20 3.85 18.16 4.62
CA PRO A 20 3.71 18.86 3.35
C PRO A 20 4.51 18.16 2.26
N LEU A 21 3.88 17.91 1.12
CA LEU A 21 4.53 17.44 -0.10
C LEU A 21 4.57 18.58 -1.10
N SER A 22 5.73 18.76 -1.74
CA SER A 22 5.83 19.73 -2.83
C SER A 22 4.96 19.27 -4.01
N ALA A 23 4.59 20.21 -4.88
CA ALA A 23 3.85 19.86 -6.09
C ALA A 23 4.65 18.87 -6.96
N GLN A 24 5.97 18.99 -6.97
CA GLN A 24 6.86 18.09 -7.69
C GLN A 24 6.83 16.69 -7.11
N ASP A 25 6.86 16.56 -5.78
CA ASP A 25 6.76 15.27 -5.10
C ASP A 25 5.41 14.60 -5.37
N GLN A 26 4.33 15.37 -5.30
CA GLN A 26 2.99 14.86 -5.59
C GLN A 26 2.89 14.36 -7.02
N ALA A 27 3.40 15.12 -7.98
CA ALA A 27 3.39 14.73 -9.39
C ALA A 27 4.21 13.46 -9.63
N ALA A 28 5.35 13.32 -8.97
CA ALA A 28 6.20 12.14 -9.09
C ALA A 28 5.50 10.89 -8.55
N LEU A 29 4.82 11.00 -7.41
CA LEU A 29 4.05 9.89 -6.84
C LEU A 29 2.89 9.48 -7.74
N LEU A 30 2.14 10.46 -8.26
CA LEU A 30 0.99 10.19 -9.12
C LEU A 30 1.39 9.57 -10.46
N ALA A 31 2.63 9.81 -10.90
CA ALA A 31 3.15 9.27 -12.16
C ALA A 31 3.75 7.87 -12.02
N LEU A 32 3.81 7.30 -10.82
CA LEU A 32 4.38 5.96 -10.63
C LEU A 32 3.58 4.91 -11.39
N PRO A 33 4.25 4.02 -12.13
CA PRO A 33 3.57 2.90 -12.75
C PRO A 33 3.04 1.96 -11.66
N CYS A 34 1.81 1.50 -11.82
CA CYS A 34 1.22 0.57 -10.88
C CYS A 34 0.16 -0.28 -11.57
N GLN A 35 -0.10 -1.46 -10.99
CA GLN A 35 -1.17 -2.34 -11.40
C GLN A 35 -2.23 -2.37 -10.32
N GLU A 36 -3.49 -2.38 -10.72
CA GLU A 36 -4.61 -2.46 -9.80
C GLU A 36 -5.03 -3.92 -9.64
N ARG A 37 -5.31 -4.30 -8.39
CA ARG A 37 -5.88 -5.59 -8.04
C ARG A 37 -7.11 -5.39 -7.19
N SER A 38 -8.19 -6.11 -7.51
CA SER A 38 -9.41 -6.11 -6.71
C SER A 38 -9.44 -7.35 -5.82
N VAL A 39 -9.87 -7.17 -4.58
CA VAL A 39 -9.96 -8.25 -3.59
C VAL A 39 -11.39 -8.27 -3.05
N GLU A 40 -12.01 -9.44 -3.07
CA GLU A 40 -13.37 -9.60 -2.56
C GLU A 40 -13.40 -9.66 -1.03
N PRO A 41 -14.55 -9.33 -0.41
CA PRO A 41 -14.69 -9.46 1.04
C PRO A 41 -14.38 -10.88 1.49
N GLY A 42 -13.63 -11.01 2.57
CA GLY A 42 -13.19 -12.29 3.11
C GLY A 42 -11.93 -12.86 2.49
N ALA A 43 -11.53 -12.38 1.30
CA ALA A 43 -10.29 -12.81 0.66
C ALA A 43 -9.09 -12.12 1.28
N TYR A 44 -7.92 -12.73 1.12
CA TYR A 44 -6.69 -12.18 1.66
C TYR A 44 -5.98 -11.29 0.64
N VAL A 45 -5.59 -10.10 1.10
CA VAL A 45 -4.73 -9.20 0.34
C VAL A 45 -3.27 -9.64 0.50
N VAL A 46 -2.88 -9.98 1.73
CA VAL A 46 -1.55 -10.45 2.09
C VAL A 46 -1.71 -11.63 3.03
N LYS A 47 -0.88 -12.65 2.86
CA LYS A 47 -0.79 -13.80 3.75
C LYS A 47 0.56 -13.83 4.42
N GLU A 48 0.62 -14.43 5.62
CA GLU A 48 1.89 -14.66 6.30
C GLU A 48 2.85 -15.40 5.37
N GLY A 49 4.08 -14.91 5.29
CA GLY A 49 5.11 -15.46 4.43
C GLY A 49 5.17 -14.87 3.03
N ASP A 50 4.18 -14.09 2.63
CA ASP A 50 4.19 -13.45 1.30
C ASP A 50 5.38 -12.49 1.18
N LEU A 51 6.02 -12.52 0.02
CA LEU A 51 7.07 -11.58 -0.37
C LEU A 51 6.51 -10.63 -1.41
N THR A 52 6.59 -9.34 -1.13
CA THR A 52 6.14 -8.32 -2.09
C THR A 52 7.30 -7.35 -2.36
N PRO A 53 7.95 -7.43 -3.53
CA PRO A 53 9.15 -6.64 -3.83
C PRO A 53 8.83 -5.22 -4.29
N GLY A 54 7.83 -4.60 -3.74
CA GLY A 54 7.41 -3.26 -4.08
C GLY A 54 6.44 -2.75 -3.06
N TRP A 55 5.67 -1.73 -3.43
CA TRP A 55 4.64 -1.21 -2.55
C TRP A 55 3.29 -1.82 -2.88
N GLN A 56 2.52 -2.12 -1.85
CA GLN A 56 1.09 -2.35 -1.96
C GLN A 56 0.39 -1.20 -1.25
N VAL A 57 -0.44 -0.48 -1.98
CA VAL A 57 -1.18 0.68 -1.46
C VAL A 57 -2.66 0.38 -1.57
N GLN A 58 -3.39 0.48 -0.47
CA GLN A 58 -4.84 0.31 -0.50
C GLN A 58 -5.48 1.56 -1.09
N LEU A 59 -6.30 1.37 -2.12
CA LEU A 59 -6.95 2.47 -2.83
C LEU A 59 -8.37 2.70 -2.35
N ALA A 60 -9.04 1.64 -1.92
CA ALA A 60 -10.45 1.72 -1.50
C ALA A 60 -10.78 0.53 -0.61
N GLY A 61 -11.84 0.67 0.17
CA GLY A 61 -12.34 -0.40 1.02
C GLY A 61 -11.72 -0.41 2.40
N VAL A 62 -12.08 -1.44 3.17
CA VAL A 62 -11.60 -1.64 4.54
C VAL A 62 -11.05 -3.05 4.67
N ALA A 63 -9.86 -3.17 5.25
CA ALA A 63 -9.21 -4.44 5.53
C ALA A 63 -8.68 -4.44 6.97
N HIS A 64 -8.53 -5.62 7.55
CA HIS A 64 -7.87 -5.73 8.84
C HIS A 64 -6.58 -6.54 8.73
N ARG A 65 -5.61 -6.16 9.55
CA ARG A 65 -4.36 -6.88 9.73
C ARG A 65 -4.46 -7.73 10.97
N HIS A 66 -4.11 -9.00 10.87
CA HIS A 66 -4.13 -9.88 12.03
C HIS A 66 -2.94 -10.82 12.06
N ARG A 67 -2.65 -11.32 13.24
CA ARG A 67 -1.66 -12.37 13.49
C ARG A 67 -2.36 -13.58 14.10
N ILE A 68 -1.79 -14.74 13.82
CA ILE A 68 -2.24 -15.97 14.45
C ILE A 68 -1.15 -16.40 15.43
N SER A 69 -1.50 -16.49 16.72
CA SER A 69 -0.58 -16.91 17.75
C SER A 69 -0.33 -18.42 17.72
N ALA A 70 0.66 -18.88 18.47
CA ALA A 70 1.04 -20.29 18.49
C ALA A 70 -0.10 -21.22 18.91
N ASP A 71 -1.06 -20.72 19.71
CA ASP A 71 -2.24 -21.47 20.14
C ASP A 71 -3.39 -21.43 19.12
N GLY A 72 -3.19 -20.78 17.96
CA GLY A 72 -4.18 -20.67 16.89
C GLY A 72 -5.15 -19.50 17.03
N ALA A 73 -5.00 -18.65 18.05
CA ALA A 73 -5.88 -17.50 18.23
C ALA A 73 -5.55 -16.38 17.24
N ARG A 74 -6.59 -15.75 16.72
CA ARG A 74 -6.47 -14.61 15.82
C ARG A 74 -6.47 -13.32 16.64
N HIS A 75 -5.49 -12.46 16.38
CA HIS A 75 -5.37 -11.15 17.03
C HIS A 75 -5.36 -10.06 15.97
N ILE A 76 -6.38 -9.20 15.98
CA ILE A 76 -6.42 -8.05 15.06
C ILE A 76 -5.45 -7.01 15.59
N VAL A 77 -4.49 -6.63 14.76
CA VAL A 77 -3.42 -5.68 15.14
C VAL A 77 -3.55 -4.34 14.41
N GLY A 78 -4.48 -4.21 13.48
CA GLY A 78 -4.70 -2.94 12.79
C GLY A 78 -5.82 -3.00 11.77
N MET A 79 -6.22 -1.81 11.35
CA MET A 79 -7.21 -1.61 10.29
C MET A 79 -6.59 -0.76 9.20
N HIS A 80 -6.97 -1.02 7.96
CA HIS A 80 -6.44 -0.30 6.79
C HIS A 80 -7.57 0.27 5.95
N GLY A 81 -7.35 1.46 5.44
CA GLY A 81 -8.25 2.16 4.53
C GLY A 81 -7.52 2.77 3.34
N ALA A 82 -8.21 3.62 2.61
CA ALA A 82 -7.66 4.26 1.41
C ALA A 82 -6.40 5.07 1.74
N GLY A 83 -5.35 4.86 0.95
CA GLY A 83 -4.08 5.55 1.10
C GLY A 83 -3.08 4.85 1.99
N ASP A 84 -3.44 3.74 2.64
CA ASP A 84 -2.51 3.02 3.52
C ASP A 84 -1.53 2.16 2.73
N PHE A 85 -0.29 2.14 3.17
CA PHE A 85 0.68 1.14 2.75
C PHE A 85 0.38 -0.17 3.46
N LEU A 86 0.31 -1.26 2.71
CA LEU A 86 0.03 -2.58 3.27
C LEU A 86 1.30 -3.36 3.58
N ASN A 87 2.44 -2.88 3.11
CA ASN A 87 3.74 -3.48 3.39
C ASN A 87 4.80 -2.39 3.45
N LEU A 88 5.92 -2.69 4.12
CA LEU A 88 7.07 -1.80 4.13
C LEU A 88 7.90 -2.04 2.87
N PRO A 89 8.36 -0.96 2.18
CA PRO A 89 9.21 -1.10 1.00
C PRO A 89 10.64 -1.44 1.42
N LEU A 90 10.86 -2.70 1.76
CA LEU A 90 12.16 -3.19 2.20
C LEU A 90 13.00 -3.68 1.03
N SER A 91 14.33 -3.54 1.16
CA SER A 91 15.28 -4.07 0.20
C SER A 91 16.43 -4.74 0.97
N PRO A 92 16.58 -6.08 0.90
CA PRO A 92 15.71 -7.02 0.19
C PRO A 92 14.32 -7.14 0.84
N PRO A 93 13.30 -7.59 0.08
CA PRO A 93 11.97 -7.79 0.66
C PRO A 93 12.01 -8.86 1.74
N ALA A 94 11.21 -8.66 2.79
CA ALA A 94 11.08 -9.64 3.87
C ALA A 94 9.68 -10.27 3.83
N PRO A 95 9.54 -11.54 4.28
CA PRO A 95 8.22 -12.17 4.36
C PRO A 95 7.29 -11.40 5.30
N SER A 96 6.02 -11.35 4.94
CA SER A 96 5.01 -10.74 5.82
C SER A 96 4.85 -11.56 7.08
N GLU A 97 4.80 -10.89 8.23
CA GLU A 97 4.51 -11.53 9.52
C GLU A 97 3.01 -11.60 9.79
N ASP A 98 2.21 -10.91 9.01
CA ASP A 98 0.79 -10.72 9.24
C ASP A 98 -0.03 -11.18 8.04
N PHE A 99 -1.33 -11.40 8.31
CA PHE A 99 -2.36 -11.52 7.30
C PHE A 99 -3.08 -10.19 7.16
N ILE A 100 -3.45 -9.81 5.93
CA ILE A 100 -4.36 -8.69 5.68
C ILE A 100 -5.54 -9.24 4.91
N GLN A 101 -6.73 -9.10 5.49
CA GLN A 101 -7.97 -9.66 4.96
C GLN A 101 -8.97 -8.57 4.68
N ALA A 102 -9.61 -8.62 3.52
CA ALA A 102 -10.62 -7.65 3.12
C ALA A 102 -11.91 -7.86 3.93
N LEU A 103 -12.44 -6.77 4.50
CA LEU A 103 -13.75 -6.75 5.15
C LEU A 103 -14.84 -6.30 4.19
N THR A 104 -14.50 -5.41 3.28
CA THR A 104 -15.34 -4.93 2.19
C THR A 104 -14.62 -5.23 0.89
N PRO A 105 -15.21 -4.95 -0.29
CA PRO A 105 -14.42 -4.96 -1.51
C PRO A 105 -13.23 -4.01 -1.37
N VAL A 106 -12.04 -4.47 -1.70
CA VAL A 106 -10.80 -3.71 -1.55
C VAL A 106 -10.13 -3.60 -2.92
N ARG A 107 -9.59 -2.43 -3.23
CA ARG A 107 -8.72 -2.24 -4.39
C ARG A 107 -7.33 -1.88 -3.91
N VAL A 108 -6.32 -2.46 -4.55
CA VAL A 108 -4.92 -2.31 -4.17
C VAL A 108 -4.12 -1.92 -5.42
N ALA A 109 -3.22 -0.97 -5.28
CA ALA A 109 -2.23 -0.66 -6.30
C ALA A 109 -0.91 -1.35 -5.97
N LEU A 110 -0.33 -2.01 -6.95
CA LEU A 110 0.98 -2.66 -6.84
C LEU A 110 2.00 -1.80 -7.58
N VAL A 111 2.97 -1.26 -6.86
CA VAL A 111 4.02 -0.42 -7.43
C VAL A 111 5.31 -1.23 -7.51
N PRO A 112 5.92 -1.40 -8.71
CA PRO A 112 7.14 -2.20 -8.84
C PRO A 112 8.31 -1.63 -8.06
N ALA A 113 9.18 -2.51 -7.58
CA ALA A 113 10.34 -2.11 -6.78
C ALA A 113 11.32 -1.21 -7.56
N ASP A 114 11.53 -1.46 -8.84
CA ASP A 114 12.42 -0.64 -9.66
C ASP A 114 11.89 0.79 -9.85
N ALA A 115 10.57 0.96 -9.93
CA ALA A 115 9.96 2.28 -9.97
C ALA A 115 10.20 3.03 -8.65
N ILE A 116 10.12 2.32 -7.51
CA ILE A 116 10.39 2.90 -6.20
C ILE A 116 11.86 3.32 -6.08
N LEU A 117 12.78 2.49 -6.55
CA LEU A 117 14.20 2.84 -6.55
C LEU A 117 14.50 4.08 -7.38
N ALA A 118 13.90 4.19 -8.56
CA ALA A 118 14.03 5.37 -9.39
C ALA A 118 13.52 6.62 -8.66
N LEU A 119 12.43 6.47 -7.91
CA LEU A 119 11.85 7.54 -7.13
C LEU A 119 12.75 8.00 -5.99
N SER A 120 13.35 7.05 -5.26
CA SER A 120 14.25 7.37 -4.15
C SER A 120 15.50 8.12 -4.61
N HIS A 121 16.00 7.83 -5.80
CA HIS A 121 17.09 8.59 -6.42
C HIS A 121 16.63 9.97 -6.89
N GLY A 122 15.35 10.18 -7.04
CA GLY A 122 14.75 11.45 -7.42
C GLY A 122 14.60 12.46 -6.28
N ARG A 123 15.04 12.14 -5.07
CA ARG A 123 15.07 13.07 -3.91
C ARG A 123 13.69 13.45 -3.39
N LEU A 124 12.76 12.51 -3.34
CA LEU A 124 11.48 12.80 -2.70
C LEU A 124 11.65 12.98 -1.21
N SER A 125 10.96 13.97 -0.65
CA SER A 125 11.04 14.28 0.78
C SER A 125 10.58 13.13 1.67
N ILE A 126 9.72 12.26 1.16
CA ILE A 126 9.21 11.11 1.93
C ILE A 126 10.28 10.06 2.24
N PHE A 127 11.43 10.10 1.55
CA PHE A 127 12.54 9.17 1.78
C PHE A 127 13.66 9.77 2.62
N LYS A 128 13.49 10.97 3.14
CA LYS A 128 14.50 11.65 3.97
C LYS A 128 14.22 11.51 5.44
#